data_a8f070b377820859892f5b4751161fa9
#
_entry.id   a8f070b377820859892f5b4751161fa9
#
_cell.length_a   1.000
_cell.length_b   1.000
_cell.length_c   1.000
_cell.angle_alpha   90.00
_cell.angle_beta   90.00
_cell.angle_gamma   90.00
#
_symmetry.space_group_name_H-M   'P 1'
#
loop_
_entity.id
_entity.type
_entity.pdbx_description
1 polymer ?
#
loop_
_entity_poly.entity_id
_entity_poly.type
_entity_poly.pdbx_seq_one_letter_code
_entity_poly.pdbx_strand_id
1 'polypeptide(L)'
;VAGVVTGEDGRLLAIRRADNGTWELPGGVLELDETPEASVAREVFEETGIHVEVNQLTGVYKNTTRGIVALVFRCKPSGGTERTSSESTAVDWLTPEEVSERMAEVFAIRLLDALDGNGPHVRNHDGKSLIAAR
;
A
#
# COMPACT_ATOMS: atom_id res chain seq x y z
N VAL A 1 -5.42 -0.03 6.60
CA VAL A 1 -5.24 1.00 5.57
C VAL A 1 -3.84 0.90 4.97
N ALA A 2 -3.69 1.35 3.75
CA ALA A 2 -2.40 1.37 3.08
C ALA A 2 -2.32 2.54 2.09
N GLY A 3 -1.10 2.97 1.79
CA GLY A 3 -0.85 4.05 0.86
C GLY A 3 -0.07 3.62 -0.36
N VAL A 4 -0.55 4.02 -1.53
CA VAL A 4 0.18 3.92 -2.79
C VAL A 4 0.80 5.28 -3.06
N VAL A 5 2.08 5.41 -2.79
CA VAL A 5 2.82 6.67 -2.93
C VAL A 5 3.50 6.69 -4.29
N THR A 6 3.05 7.60 -5.14
CA THR A 6 3.57 7.73 -6.51
C THR A 6 4.53 8.91 -6.59
N GLY A 7 5.78 8.63 -6.94
CA GLY A 7 6.79 9.66 -7.17
C GLY A 7 6.61 10.35 -8.52
N GLU A 8 7.31 11.47 -8.72
CA GLU A 8 7.24 12.24 -9.97
C GLU A 8 7.68 11.44 -11.19
N ASP A 9 8.58 10.48 -10.99
CA ASP A 9 9.10 9.61 -12.05
C ASP A 9 8.20 8.37 -12.30
N GLY A 10 7.06 8.27 -11.64
CA GLY A 10 6.14 7.14 -11.77
C GLY A 10 6.47 5.92 -10.95
N ARG A 11 7.52 5.97 -10.13
CA ARG A 11 7.86 4.87 -9.23
C ARG A 11 6.99 4.88 -7.99
N LEU A 12 6.83 3.71 -7.41
CA LEU A 12 5.94 3.45 -6.29
C LEU A 12 6.74 3.06 -5.05
N LEU A 13 6.40 3.68 -3.93
CA LEU A 13 7.07 3.41 -2.65
C LEU A 13 6.69 2.04 -2.13
N ALA A 14 7.69 1.24 -1.78
CA ALA A 14 7.51 -0.11 -1.29
C ALA A 14 8.40 -0.38 -0.08
N ILE A 15 7.97 -1.31 0.76
CA ILE A 15 8.76 -1.79 1.89
C ILE A 15 9.01 -3.29 1.75
N ARG A 16 10.12 -3.75 2.32
CA ARG A 16 10.38 -5.16 2.51
C ARG A 16 10.14 -5.49 3.97
N ARG A 17 9.21 -6.38 4.26
CA ARG A 17 8.84 -6.72 5.63
C ARG A 17 9.97 -7.45 6.36
N ALA A 18 10.19 -7.08 7.62
CA ALA A 18 11.20 -7.71 8.46
C ALA A 18 10.81 -9.14 8.85
N ASP A 19 9.51 -9.44 9.00
CA ASP A 19 9.04 -10.74 9.48
C ASP A 19 9.11 -11.85 8.45
N ASN A 20 8.87 -11.56 7.17
CA ASN A 20 8.83 -12.60 6.13
C ASN A 20 9.65 -12.26 4.87
N GLY A 21 10.26 -11.07 4.81
CA GLY A 21 11.08 -10.65 3.68
C GLY A 21 10.31 -10.35 2.39
N THR A 22 8.99 -10.25 2.44
CA THR A 22 8.18 -9.94 1.25
C THR A 22 8.06 -8.44 1.04
N TRP A 23 7.90 -8.05 -0.23
CA TRP A 23 7.66 -6.65 -0.60
C TRP A 23 6.17 -6.34 -0.57
N GLU A 24 5.84 -5.19 0.02
CA GLU A 24 4.46 -4.70 0.13
C GLU A 24 4.43 -3.18 0.06
N LEU A 25 3.22 -2.62 -0.07
CA LEU A 25 3.01 -1.19 0.11
C LEU A 25 2.95 -0.88 1.62
N PRO A 26 3.33 0.34 2.04
CA PRO A 26 3.25 0.71 3.46
C PRO A 26 1.80 0.84 3.93
N GLY A 27 1.55 0.39 5.15
CA GLY A 27 0.21 0.43 5.73
C GLY A 27 0.16 -0.23 7.10
N GLY A 28 -1.01 -0.21 7.70
CA GLY A 28 -1.22 -0.80 9.02
C GLY A 28 -2.66 -0.70 9.48
N VAL A 29 -2.86 -0.85 10.77
CA VAL A 29 -4.19 -0.87 11.38
C VAL A 29 -4.72 0.55 11.55
N LEU A 30 -5.95 0.77 11.12
CA LEU A 30 -6.69 2.02 11.38
C LEU A 30 -7.07 2.05 12.86
N GLU A 31 -6.55 3.03 13.59
CA GLU A 31 -6.83 3.18 15.01
C GLU A 31 -8.23 3.77 15.25
N LEU A 32 -8.79 3.54 16.45
CA LEU A 32 -10.16 3.92 16.76
C LEU A 32 -10.46 5.41 16.59
N ASP A 33 -9.49 6.25 16.89
CA ASP A 33 -9.67 7.71 16.90
C ASP A 33 -9.06 8.40 15.68
N GLU A 34 -8.63 7.63 14.69
CA GLU A 34 -8.04 8.17 13.46
C GLU A 34 -9.04 8.15 12.30
N THR A 35 -8.96 9.17 11.44
CA THR A 35 -9.57 9.06 10.12
C THR A 35 -8.73 8.13 9.24
N PRO A 36 -9.31 7.47 8.23
CA PRO A 36 -8.52 6.63 7.32
C PRO A 36 -7.33 7.38 6.70
N GLU A 37 -7.53 8.62 6.28
CA GLU A 37 -6.48 9.43 5.65
C GLU A 37 -5.34 9.74 6.62
N ALA A 38 -5.66 10.10 7.86
CA ALA A 38 -4.65 10.39 8.89
C ALA A 38 -3.85 9.12 9.22
N SER A 39 -4.52 7.96 9.26
CA SER A 39 -3.88 6.68 9.52
C SER A 39 -2.90 6.31 8.41
N VAL A 40 -3.29 6.51 7.14
CA VAL A 40 -2.41 6.26 6.00
C VAL A 40 -1.15 7.13 6.09
N ALA A 41 -1.31 8.43 6.33
CA ALA A 41 -0.18 9.35 6.43
C ALA A 41 0.78 8.94 7.56
N ARG A 42 0.24 8.55 8.70
CA ARG A 42 1.03 8.09 9.85
C ARG A 42 1.79 6.81 9.53
N GLU A 43 1.11 5.80 9.02
CA GLU A 43 1.71 4.50 8.70
C GLU A 43 2.81 4.63 7.64
N VAL A 44 2.56 5.40 6.58
CA VAL A 44 3.58 5.62 5.55
C VAL A 44 4.82 6.27 6.16
N PHE A 45 4.64 7.29 7.00
CA PHE A 45 5.78 7.96 7.63
C PHE A 45 6.53 7.03 8.60
N GLU A 46 5.83 6.30 9.44
CA GLU A 46 6.44 5.38 10.40
C GLU A 46 7.27 4.30 9.71
N GLU A 47 6.77 3.74 8.61
CA GLU A 47 7.43 2.64 7.93
C GLU A 47 8.49 3.07 6.92
N THR A 48 8.39 4.26 6.35
CA THR A 48 9.25 4.67 5.23
C THR A 48 10.03 5.95 5.45
N GLY A 49 9.63 6.78 6.40
CA GLY A 49 10.20 8.12 6.60
C GLY A 49 9.68 9.17 5.64
N ILE A 50 8.77 8.82 4.74
CA ILE A 50 8.23 9.75 3.74
C ILE A 50 6.92 10.35 4.24
N HIS A 51 6.84 11.69 4.21
CA HIS A 51 5.59 12.42 4.43
C HIS A 51 4.79 12.43 3.14
N VAL A 52 3.48 12.28 3.26
CA VAL A 52 2.59 12.24 2.10
C VAL A 52 1.37 13.13 2.27
N GLU A 53 0.83 13.58 1.14
CA GLU A 53 -0.53 14.08 1.02
C GLU A 53 -1.39 12.92 0.54
N VAL A 54 -2.46 12.62 1.27
CA VAL A 54 -3.39 11.54 0.92
C VAL A 54 -4.46 12.12 0.02
N ASN A 55 -4.58 11.59 -1.19
CA ASN A 55 -5.47 12.17 -2.20
C ASN A 55 -6.83 11.48 -2.27
N GLN A 56 -6.86 10.23 -2.72
CA GLN A 56 -8.14 9.57 -2.96
C GLN A 56 -8.08 8.08 -2.67
N LEU A 57 -9.24 7.52 -2.32
CA LEU A 57 -9.43 6.08 -2.20
C LEU A 57 -9.35 5.45 -3.58
N THR A 58 -8.44 4.51 -3.77
CA THR A 58 -8.24 3.80 -5.05
C THR A 58 -8.75 2.37 -5.02
N GLY A 59 -8.93 1.81 -3.84
CA GLY A 59 -9.47 0.45 -3.76
C GLY A 59 -9.82 0.00 -2.36
N VAL A 60 -10.68 -1.01 -2.34
CA VAL A 60 -11.11 -1.73 -1.13
C VAL A 60 -10.86 -3.22 -1.38
N TYR A 61 -10.13 -3.86 -0.48
CA TYR A 61 -9.66 -5.23 -0.68
C TYR A 61 -10.04 -6.08 0.53
N LYS A 62 -10.87 -7.08 0.29
CA LYS A 62 -11.31 -8.00 1.35
C LYS A 62 -10.48 -9.27 1.31
N ASN A 63 -9.79 -9.55 2.42
CA ASN A 63 -9.19 -10.86 2.66
C ASN A 63 -10.26 -11.75 3.28
N THR A 64 -10.77 -12.70 2.52
CA THR A 64 -11.87 -13.57 2.97
C THR A 64 -11.44 -14.60 4.00
N THR A 65 -10.15 -14.95 4.03
CA THR A 65 -9.61 -15.90 5.00
C THR A 65 -9.46 -15.27 6.38
N ARG A 66 -8.95 -14.03 6.44
CA ARG A 66 -8.69 -13.35 7.71
C ARG A 66 -9.79 -12.38 8.14
N GLY A 67 -10.75 -12.11 7.28
CA GLY A 67 -11.82 -11.15 7.57
C GLY A 67 -11.37 -9.69 7.60
N ILE A 68 -10.26 -9.36 6.96
CA ILE A 68 -9.69 -8.00 6.95
C ILE A 68 -10.17 -7.27 5.70
N VAL A 69 -10.62 -6.03 5.89
CA VAL A 69 -10.90 -5.10 4.79
C VAL A 69 -9.80 -4.04 4.78
N ALA A 70 -9.08 -3.96 3.68
CA ALA A 70 -8.03 -2.96 3.49
C ALA A 70 -8.54 -1.81 2.62
N LEU A 71 -8.40 -0.58 3.12
CA LEU A 71 -8.66 0.64 2.36
C LEU A 71 -7.32 1.14 1.82
N VAL A 72 -7.23 1.34 0.53
CA VAL A 72 -5.99 1.77 -0.13
C VAL A 72 -6.19 3.15 -0.75
N PHE A 73 -5.29 4.07 -0.41
CA PHE A 73 -5.32 5.45 -0.87
C PHE A 73 -4.10 5.78 -1.71
N ARG A 74 -4.32 6.52 -2.79
CA ARG A 74 -3.21 7.10 -3.54
C ARG A 74 -2.70 8.34 -2.83
N CYS A 75 -1.38 8.46 -2.77
CA CYS A 75 -0.69 9.52 -2.04
C CYS A 75 0.39 10.16 -2.91
N LYS A 76 0.69 11.42 -2.60
CA LYS A 76 1.79 12.17 -3.20
C LYS A 76 2.84 12.43 -2.14
N PRO A 77 4.14 12.18 -2.41
CA PRO A 77 5.19 12.51 -1.44
C PRO A 77 5.28 14.03 -1.24
N SER A 78 5.42 14.46 0.01
CA SER A 78 5.51 15.88 0.37
C SER A 78 6.74 16.22 1.19
N GLY A 79 7.60 15.27 1.49
CA GLY A 79 8.84 15.50 2.24
C GLY A 79 9.34 14.25 2.91
N GLY A 80 10.35 14.42 3.77
CA GLY A 80 10.97 13.31 4.48
C GLY A 80 12.10 12.65 3.69
N THR A 81 12.70 11.65 4.31
CA THR A 81 13.80 10.88 3.72
C THR A 81 13.55 9.41 4.04
N GLU A 82 13.82 8.54 3.07
CA GLU A 82 13.62 7.10 3.21
C GLU A 82 14.42 6.57 4.41
N ARG A 83 13.75 5.81 5.25
CA ARG A 83 14.35 5.11 6.38
C ARG A 83 13.62 3.82 6.66
N THR A 84 14.35 2.84 7.18
CA THR A 84 13.75 1.59 7.64
C THR A 84 13.16 1.76 9.03
N SER A 85 12.39 0.78 9.46
CA SER A 85 11.79 0.71 10.79
C SER A 85 12.01 -0.68 11.39
N SER A 86 11.50 -0.91 12.60
CA SER A 86 11.53 -2.27 13.18
C SER A 86 10.71 -3.27 12.37
N GLU A 87 9.77 -2.81 11.55
CA GLU A 87 8.89 -3.65 10.73
C GLU A 87 9.34 -3.80 9.29
N SER A 88 10.32 -3.01 8.83
CA SER A 88 10.81 -3.04 7.47
C SER A 88 12.34 -3.07 7.41
N THR A 89 12.89 -3.95 6.55
CA THR A 89 14.34 -4.07 6.34
C THR A 89 14.83 -3.26 5.16
N ALA A 90 13.94 -2.82 4.29
CA ALA A 90 14.28 -1.99 3.13
C ALA A 90 13.09 -1.10 2.76
N VAL A 91 13.40 0.05 2.20
CA VAL A 91 12.45 1.00 1.61
C VAL A 91 12.99 1.35 0.23
N ASP A 92 12.17 1.21 -0.80
CA ASP A 92 12.62 1.46 -2.17
C ASP A 92 11.47 1.99 -3.03
N TRP A 93 11.84 2.62 -4.14
CA TRP A 93 10.91 3.10 -5.16
C TRP A 93 10.97 2.14 -6.35
N LEU A 94 9.87 1.45 -6.61
CA LEU A 94 9.79 0.41 -7.63
C LEU A 94 9.02 0.89 -8.85
N THR A 95 9.47 0.48 -10.03
CA THR A 95 8.67 0.67 -11.24
C THR A 95 7.45 -0.26 -11.20
N PRO A 96 6.37 0.03 -11.98
CA PRO A 96 5.23 -0.90 -12.06
C PRO A 96 5.62 -2.32 -12.45
N GLU A 97 6.62 -2.47 -13.31
CA GLU A 97 7.14 -3.78 -13.72
C GLU A 97 7.80 -4.50 -12.55
N GLU A 98 8.59 -3.79 -11.76
CA GLU A 98 9.23 -4.35 -10.56
C GLU A 98 8.20 -4.73 -9.50
N VAL A 99 7.12 -3.96 -9.36
CA VAL A 99 6.00 -4.31 -8.46
C VAL A 99 5.42 -5.66 -8.86
N SER A 100 5.13 -5.85 -10.15
CA SER A 100 4.59 -7.12 -10.66
C SER A 100 5.54 -8.29 -10.46
N GLU A 101 6.84 -8.05 -10.54
CA GLU A 101 7.86 -9.09 -10.38
C GLU A 101 8.12 -9.46 -8.91
N ARG A 102 8.10 -8.48 -8.02
CA ARG A 102 8.56 -8.65 -6.64
C ARG A 102 7.45 -8.88 -5.62
N MET A 103 6.23 -8.46 -5.92
CA MET A 103 5.11 -8.57 -4.98
C MET A 103 4.18 -9.72 -5.34
N ALA A 104 3.59 -10.34 -4.31
CA ALA A 104 2.50 -11.27 -4.51
C ALA A 104 1.32 -10.55 -5.20
N GLU A 105 0.57 -11.26 -6.01
CA GLU A 105 -0.53 -10.72 -6.80
C GLU A 105 -1.51 -9.88 -5.98
N VAL A 106 -1.88 -10.36 -4.79
CA VAL A 106 -2.85 -9.70 -3.92
C VAL A 106 -2.36 -8.36 -3.37
N PHE A 107 -1.05 -8.11 -3.39
CA PHE A 107 -0.46 -6.82 -3.01
C PHE A 107 -0.16 -5.97 -4.25
N ALA A 108 0.42 -6.58 -5.28
CA ALA A 108 0.76 -5.87 -6.51
C ALA A 108 -0.47 -5.20 -7.13
N ILE A 109 -1.62 -5.87 -7.13
CA ILE A 109 -2.85 -5.35 -7.73
C ILE A 109 -3.30 -4.03 -7.07
N ARG A 110 -3.02 -3.84 -5.78
CA ARG A 110 -3.37 -2.61 -5.06
C ARG A 110 -2.63 -1.40 -5.61
N LEU A 111 -1.36 -1.58 -5.95
CA LEU A 111 -0.54 -0.51 -6.54
C LEU A 111 -0.92 -0.27 -7.99
N LEU A 112 -1.13 -1.32 -8.76
CA LEU A 112 -1.51 -1.21 -10.17
C LEU A 112 -2.90 -0.60 -10.34
N ASP A 113 -3.87 -0.97 -9.50
CA ASP A 113 -5.20 -0.37 -9.50
C ASP A 113 -5.14 1.14 -9.27
N ALA A 114 -4.22 1.60 -8.43
CA ALA A 114 -4.08 3.02 -8.12
C ALA A 114 -3.60 3.84 -9.33
N LEU A 115 -3.02 3.20 -10.34
CA LEU A 115 -2.46 3.86 -11.51
C LEU A 115 -3.45 4.03 -12.67
N ASP A 116 -4.56 3.29 -12.69
CA ASP A 116 -5.44 3.25 -13.86
C ASP A 116 -6.47 4.38 -13.92
N GLY A 117 -6.62 5.16 -12.88
CA GLY A 117 -7.56 6.29 -12.85
C GLY A 117 -9.04 5.92 -12.78
N ASN A 118 -9.37 4.64 -12.67
CA ASN A 118 -10.75 4.13 -12.65
C ASN A 118 -11.09 3.67 -11.26
N GLY A 119 -11.26 4.14 -10.36
CA GLY A 119 -11.55 3.62 -9.02
C GLY A 119 -12.75 4.26 -8.38
N PRO A 120 -12.97 3.87 -7.13
CA PRO A 120 -12.21 2.84 -6.41
C PRO A 120 -12.56 1.43 -6.88
N HIS A 121 -11.53 0.60 -6.95
CA HIS A 121 -11.71 -0.83 -7.23
C HIS A 121 -12.14 -1.57 -5.97
N VAL A 122 -12.97 -2.59 -6.14
CA VAL A 122 -13.38 -3.47 -5.03
C VAL A 122 -13.01 -4.89 -5.40
N ARG A 123 -12.12 -5.51 -4.61
CA ARG A 123 -11.64 -6.86 -4.90
C ARG A 123 -11.67 -7.74 -3.66
N ASN A 124 -11.73 -9.04 -3.91
CA ASN A 124 -11.71 -10.07 -2.88
C ASN A 124 -10.53 -11.00 -3.12
N HIS A 125 -9.92 -11.51 -2.07
CA HIS A 125 -8.85 -12.49 -2.16
C HIS A 125 -8.83 -13.40 -0.91
N ASP A 126 -8.13 -14.51 -1.01
CA ASP A 126 -7.96 -15.46 0.10
C ASP A 126 -6.62 -15.33 0.83
N GLY A 127 -5.85 -14.29 0.53
CA GLY A 127 -4.51 -14.05 1.04
C GLY A 127 -3.41 -14.44 0.04
N LYS A 128 -3.76 -15.18 -1.01
CA LYS A 128 -2.82 -15.65 -2.05
C LYS A 128 -3.29 -15.30 -3.45
N SER A 129 -4.56 -15.49 -3.74
CA SER A 129 -5.14 -15.31 -5.07
C SER A 129 -6.40 -14.47 -5.02
N LEU A 130 -6.63 -13.72 -6.10
CA LEU A 130 -7.88 -12.97 -6.28
C LEU A 130 -9.05 -13.94 -6.43
N ILE A 131 -10.20 -13.54 -5.89
CA ILE A 131 -11.44 -14.31 -5.95
C ILE A 131 -12.48 -13.47 -6.67
N ALA A 132 -13.23 -14.08 -7.58
CA ALA A 132 -14.31 -13.40 -8.27
C ALA A 132 -15.43 -12.99 -7.30
N ALA A 133 -15.99 -11.80 -7.49
CA ALA A 133 -17.15 -11.35 -6.75
C ALA A 133 -18.38 -12.20 -7.13
N ARG A 134 -19.24 -12.42 -6.16
CA ARG A 134 -20.52 -13.11 -6.37
C ARG A 134 -21.68 -12.13 -6.49
#